data_30970a7cbc5e08e2e84f3aee05aee38e
#
_entry.id   30970a7cbc5e08e2e84f3aee05aee38e
#
_cell.length_a   1.000
_cell.length_b   1.000
_cell.length_c   1.000
_cell.angle_alpha   90.00
_cell.angle_beta   90.00
_cell.angle_gamma   90.00
#
_symmetry.space_group_name_H-M   'P 1'
#
loop_
_entity.id
_entity.type
_entity.pdbx_description
1 polymer ?
#
loop_
_entity_poly.entity_id
_entity_poly.type
_entity_poly.pdbx_seq_one_letter_code
_entity_poly.pdbx_strand_id
1 'polypeptide(L)'
;MKKILYLISIGTMIAVANCAVGAESGKPITISGWVVDSACAYTKNIDKPVSTACAKACATNGSPLVILRDDGTIFMPIDSRTPSYSQNPRLLPFAGERVTVSGRDYVRNGSHGLVIETISK
;
A
#
# COMPACT_ATOMS: atom_id res chain seq x y z
N MET A 1 43.55 -37.30 52.19
CA MET A 1 43.35 -36.04 51.53
C MET A 1 42.55 -36.30 50.25
N LYS A 2 41.23 -36.03 50.24
CA LYS A 2 40.41 -36.25 49.10
C LYS A 2 40.29 -34.93 48.37
N LYS A 3 40.79 -34.85 47.12
CA LYS A 3 40.63 -33.72 46.25
C LYS A 3 39.26 -33.86 45.53
N ILE A 4 38.36 -32.98 45.89
CA ILE A 4 37.06 -32.90 45.21
C ILE A 4 37.25 -32.00 43.95
N LEU A 5 37.16 -32.63 42.78
CA LEU A 5 37.08 -31.91 41.51
C LEU A 5 35.65 -31.38 41.34
N TYR A 6 35.48 -30.08 41.37
CA TYR A 6 34.27 -29.42 40.94
C TYR A 6 34.28 -29.30 39.41
N LEU A 7 33.48 -30.08 38.75
CA LEU A 7 33.17 -29.92 37.34
C LEU A 7 32.17 -28.76 37.21
N ILE A 8 32.67 -27.61 36.73
CA ILE A 8 31.85 -26.47 36.39
C ILE A 8 31.25 -26.77 34.99
N SER A 9 29.98 -27.17 34.98
CA SER A 9 29.21 -27.32 33.75
C SER A 9 28.83 -25.91 33.26
N ILE A 10 29.55 -25.43 32.24
CA ILE A 10 29.19 -24.20 31.55
C ILE A 10 27.99 -24.53 30.62
N GLY A 11 26.80 -24.25 31.11
CA GLY A 11 25.60 -24.32 30.30
C GLY A 11 25.60 -23.20 29.26
N THR A 12 25.88 -23.53 28.00
CA THR A 12 25.75 -22.60 26.88
C THR A 12 24.29 -22.32 26.65
N MET A 13 23.82 -21.17 27.11
CA MET A 13 22.47 -20.68 26.88
C MET A 13 22.39 -20.18 25.42
N ILE A 14 21.88 -21.03 24.52
CA ILE A 14 21.61 -20.64 23.15
C ILE A 14 20.39 -19.73 23.21
N ALA A 15 20.61 -18.43 23.11
CA ALA A 15 19.54 -17.46 22.88
C ALA A 15 18.95 -17.67 21.46
N VAL A 16 17.83 -18.34 21.38
CA VAL A 16 17.04 -18.42 20.13
C VAL A 16 16.47 -17.02 19.92
N ALA A 17 17.09 -16.24 19.04
CA ALA A 17 16.50 -15.01 18.56
C ALA A 17 15.24 -15.38 17.77
N ASN A 18 14.08 -15.26 18.39
CA ASN A 18 12.80 -15.30 17.70
C ASN A 18 12.77 -14.06 16.78
N CYS A 19 13.14 -14.24 15.51
CA CYS A 19 12.75 -13.32 14.46
C CYS A 19 11.23 -13.46 14.30
N ALA A 20 10.46 -12.71 15.08
CA ALA A 20 9.07 -12.49 14.80
C ALA A 20 9.01 -11.71 13.48
N VAL A 21 8.74 -12.42 12.36
CA VAL A 21 8.33 -11.81 11.11
C VAL A 21 6.93 -11.26 11.38
N GLY A 22 6.85 -10.08 12.00
CA GLY A 22 5.62 -9.34 12.15
C GLY A 22 5.12 -8.99 10.75
N ALA A 23 3.82 -9.26 10.46
CA ALA A 23 3.17 -8.68 9.30
C ALA A 23 3.42 -7.18 9.33
N GLU A 24 4.04 -6.62 8.28
CA GLU A 24 4.25 -5.18 8.18
C GLU A 24 2.88 -4.51 8.21
N SER A 25 2.57 -3.83 9.30
CA SER A 25 1.42 -2.94 9.37
C SER A 25 1.74 -1.73 8.49
N GLY A 26 0.92 -1.45 7.48
CA GLY A 26 1.11 -0.31 6.60
C GLY A 26 1.27 0.99 7.38
N LYS A 27 2.08 1.91 6.85
CA LYS A 27 2.34 3.21 7.46
C LYS A 27 1.13 4.13 7.32
N PRO A 28 0.63 4.77 8.38
CA PRO A 28 -0.43 5.76 8.26
C PRO A 28 -0.02 6.89 7.31
N ILE A 29 -0.90 7.24 6.37
CA ILE A 29 -0.63 8.28 5.37
C ILE A 29 -1.91 9.06 5.04
N THR A 30 -1.74 10.34 4.73
CA THR A 30 -2.77 11.18 4.11
C THR A 30 -2.17 11.81 2.86
N ILE A 31 -2.81 11.59 1.73
CA ILE A 31 -2.36 12.09 0.43
C ILE A 31 -3.47 12.82 -0.31
N SER A 32 -3.08 13.74 -1.18
CA SER A 32 -3.98 14.31 -2.18
C SER A 32 -3.49 13.93 -3.58
N GLY A 33 -4.42 13.60 -4.46
CA GLY A 33 -4.11 13.16 -5.80
C GLY A 33 -5.37 12.98 -6.66
N TRP A 34 -5.14 12.59 -7.90
CA TRP A 34 -6.19 12.40 -8.91
C TRP A 34 -6.56 10.93 -9.02
N VAL A 35 -7.86 10.65 -9.07
CA VAL A 35 -8.37 9.29 -9.34
C VAL A 35 -8.37 9.06 -10.83
N VAL A 36 -7.45 8.22 -11.30
CA VAL A 36 -7.21 7.98 -12.73
C VAL A 36 -7.09 6.49 -13.03
N ASP A 37 -7.24 6.14 -14.30
CA ASP A 37 -6.93 4.80 -14.79
C ASP A 37 -5.43 4.46 -14.64
N SER A 38 -5.14 3.26 -14.19
CA SER A 38 -3.77 2.81 -13.96
C SER A 38 -2.91 2.82 -15.22
N ALA A 39 -3.42 2.34 -16.34
CA ALA A 39 -2.67 2.34 -17.59
C ALA A 39 -2.34 3.77 -18.04
N CYS A 40 -3.29 4.70 -17.92
CA CYS A 40 -3.05 6.11 -18.21
C CYS A 40 -2.02 6.73 -17.27
N ALA A 41 -2.08 6.40 -15.97
CA ALA A 41 -1.13 6.92 -14.99
C ALA A 41 0.33 6.53 -15.32
N TYR A 42 0.54 5.31 -15.85
CA TYR A 42 1.87 4.83 -16.22
C TYR A 42 2.33 5.23 -17.61
N THR A 43 1.43 5.28 -18.58
CA THR A 43 1.81 5.36 -20.00
C THR A 43 1.62 6.74 -20.61
N LYS A 44 0.92 7.64 -19.93
CA LYS A 44 0.60 8.96 -20.46
C LYS A 44 1.05 10.07 -19.53
N ASN A 45 1.50 11.17 -20.12
CA ASN A 45 1.63 12.44 -19.39
C ASN A 45 0.24 13.07 -19.31
N ILE A 46 -0.45 12.84 -18.19
CA ILE A 46 -1.84 13.27 -18.02
C ILE A 46 -1.88 14.74 -17.69
N ASP A 47 -2.50 15.52 -18.59
CA ASP A 47 -2.84 16.92 -18.32
C ASP A 47 -3.94 17.01 -17.27
N LYS A 48 -3.88 18.04 -16.45
CA LYS A 48 -4.87 18.30 -15.41
C LYS A 48 -5.66 19.58 -15.71
N PRO A 49 -6.96 19.57 -15.41
CA PRO A 49 -7.75 18.53 -14.76
C PRO A 49 -7.92 17.28 -15.61
N VAL A 50 -8.02 16.13 -14.93
CA VAL A 50 -8.17 14.81 -15.57
C VAL A 50 -9.59 14.66 -16.17
N SER A 51 -9.71 14.00 -17.33
CA SER A 51 -11.02 13.71 -17.93
C SER A 51 -11.79 12.68 -17.10
N THR A 52 -12.86 13.12 -16.47
CA THR A 52 -13.79 12.25 -15.73
C THR A 52 -14.42 11.19 -16.63
N ALA A 53 -14.84 11.57 -17.84
CA ALA A 53 -15.44 10.62 -18.79
C ALA A 53 -14.47 9.52 -19.19
N CYS A 54 -13.21 9.86 -19.45
CA CYS A 54 -12.17 8.90 -19.79
C CYS A 54 -11.87 7.94 -18.62
N ALA A 55 -11.69 8.48 -17.42
CA ALA A 55 -11.40 7.67 -16.22
C ALA A 55 -12.55 6.68 -15.92
N LYS A 56 -13.79 7.13 -16.03
CA LYS A 56 -14.98 6.28 -15.84
C LYS A 56 -15.08 5.19 -16.91
N ALA A 57 -14.86 5.51 -18.17
CA ALA A 57 -14.92 4.55 -19.27
C ALA A 57 -13.89 3.44 -19.10
N CYS A 58 -12.66 3.78 -18.75
CA CYS A 58 -11.60 2.80 -18.47
C CYS A 58 -11.96 1.90 -17.29
N ALA A 59 -12.42 2.47 -16.18
CA ALA A 59 -12.83 1.71 -15.00
C ALA A 59 -14.00 0.77 -15.28
N THR A 60 -14.98 1.20 -16.06
CA THR A 60 -16.13 0.39 -16.47
C THR A 60 -15.69 -0.82 -17.30
N ASN A 61 -14.61 -0.69 -18.06
CA ASN A 61 -14.01 -1.77 -18.83
C ASN A 61 -13.03 -2.63 -18.01
N GLY A 62 -12.97 -2.46 -16.68
CA GLY A 62 -12.22 -3.31 -15.78
C GLY A 62 -10.81 -2.82 -15.45
N SER A 63 -10.40 -1.67 -15.98
CA SER A 63 -9.08 -1.10 -15.63
C SER A 63 -9.07 -0.62 -14.18
N PRO A 64 -8.03 -0.94 -13.38
CA PRO A 64 -7.94 -0.47 -12.01
C PRO A 64 -7.80 1.05 -11.93
N LEU A 65 -8.53 1.69 -11.03
CA LEU A 65 -8.32 3.08 -10.66
C LEU A 65 -7.22 3.20 -9.63
N VAL A 66 -6.37 4.21 -9.79
CA VAL A 66 -5.25 4.53 -8.88
C VAL A 66 -5.34 5.98 -8.42
N ILE A 67 -4.57 6.32 -7.38
CA ILE A 67 -4.38 7.71 -6.96
C ILE A 67 -3.03 8.20 -7.50
N LEU A 68 -3.07 9.18 -8.38
CA LEU A 68 -1.89 9.84 -8.94
C LEU A 68 -1.65 11.17 -8.26
N ARG A 69 -0.56 11.28 -7.51
CA ARG A 69 -0.12 12.54 -6.90
C ARG A 69 0.45 13.49 -7.95
N ASP A 70 0.51 14.77 -7.59
CA ASP A 70 1.06 15.82 -8.47
C ASP A 70 2.55 15.64 -8.75
N ASP A 71 3.29 14.97 -7.85
CA ASP A 71 4.70 14.62 -8.02
C ASP A 71 4.94 13.37 -8.90
N GLY A 72 3.86 12.76 -9.42
CA GLY A 72 3.92 11.56 -10.25
C GLY A 72 3.90 10.24 -9.49
N THR A 73 3.89 10.25 -8.15
CA THR A 73 3.78 9.02 -7.35
C THR A 73 2.42 8.38 -7.57
N ILE A 74 2.41 7.09 -7.86
CA ILE A 74 1.20 6.29 -8.08
C ILE A 74 0.95 5.42 -6.85
N PHE A 75 -0.24 5.53 -6.28
CA PHE A 75 -0.72 4.66 -5.21
C PHE A 75 -1.75 3.71 -5.77
N MET A 76 -1.49 2.40 -5.65
CA MET A 76 -2.42 1.34 -6.05
C MET A 76 -3.36 1.01 -4.88
N PRO A 77 -4.65 1.32 -4.98
CA PRO A 77 -5.61 0.94 -3.95
C PRO A 77 -5.76 -0.58 -3.86
N ILE A 78 -5.63 -1.10 -2.65
CA ILE A 78 -5.74 -2.53 -2.35
C ILE A 78 -6.66 -2.77 -1.17
N ASP A 79 -7.17 -3.99 -1.05
CA ASP A 79 -7.79 -4.49 0.19
C ASP A 79 -6.67 -5.01 1.12
N SER A 80 -6.84 -4.87 2.42
CA SER A 80 -5.92 -5.45 3.40
C SER A 80 -6.03 -6.97 3.51
N ARG A 81 -7.10 -7.55 2.96
CA ARG A 81 -7.36 -8.98 2.96
C ARG A 81 -6.88 -9.64 1.66
N THR A 82 -6.63 -10.93 1.73
CA THR A 82 -6.30 -11.75 0.57
C THR A 82 -7.41 -12.80 0.33
N PRO A 83 -7.91 -12.93 -0.90
CA PRO A 83 -7.58 -12.12 -2.09
C PRO A 83 -8.03 -10.66 -1.95
N SER A 84 -7.28 -9.75 -2.59
CA SER A 84 -7.65 -8.34 -2.63
C SER A 84 -8.82 -8.13 -3.59
N TYR A 85 -9.88 -7.53 -3.10
CA TYR A 85 -11.01 -7.15 -3.95
C TYR A 85 -10.73 -5.83 -4.66
N SER A 86 -11.31 -5.68 -5.87
CA SER A 86 -11.22 -4.42 -6.63
C SER A 86 -11.74 -3.24 -5.81
N GLN A 87 -10.97 -2.16 -5.77
CA GLN A 87 -11.38 -0.91 -5.13
C GLN A 87 -12.11 0.03 -6.10
N ASN A 88 -12.30 -0.36 -7.36
CA ASN A 88 -13.00 0.43 -8.36
C ASN A 88 -14.42 0.87 -7.93
N PRO A 89 -15.27 0.01 -7.32
CA PRO A 89 -16.59 0.45 -6.88
C PRO A 89 -16.55 1.63 -5.90
N ARG A 90 -15.55 1.67 -5.06
CA ARG A 90 -15.34 2.76 -4.08
C ARG A 90 -14.80 4.02 -4.72
N LEU A 91 -13.97 3.89 -5.75
CA LEU A 91 -13.27 4.99 -6.40
C LEU A 91 -14.02 5.57 -7.59
N LEU A 92 -14.92 4.80 -8.21
CA LEU A 92 -15.65 5.21 -9.40
C LEU A 92 -16.42 6.55 -9.26
N PRO A 93 -17.04 6.86 -8.09
CA PRO A 93 -17.68 8.17 -7.89
C PRO A 93 -16.71 9.35 -7.95
N PHE A 94 -15.41 9.09 -7.76
CA PHE A 94 -14.35 10.09 -7.75
C PHE A 94 -13.48 10.07 -9.01
N ALA A 95 -13.81 9.24 -10.00
CA ALA A 95 -13.00 9.09 -11.20
C ALA A 95 -12.81 10.44 -11.93
N GLY A 96 -11.55 10.81 -12.20
CA GLY A 96 -11.19 12.09 -12.78
C GLY A 96 -11.16 13.27 -11.79
N GLU A 97 -11.49 13.03 -10.54
CA GLU A 97 -11.52 14.06 -9.50
C GLU A 97 -10.22 14.09 -8.68
N ARG A 98 -9.90 15.26 -8.14
CA ARG A 98 -8.85 15.38 -7.13
C ARG A 98 -9.44 15.10 -5.75
N VAL A 99 -8.81 14.20 -5.02
CA VAL A 99 -9.30 13.71 -3.72
C VAL A 99 -8.22 13.81 -2.66
N THR A 100 -8.65 13.83 -1.40
CA THR A 100 -7.81 13.58 -0.24
C THR A 100 -8.15 12.20 0.31
N VAL A 101 -7.13 11.37 0.47
CA VAL A 101 -7.25 9.99 0.93
C VAL A 101 -6.42 9.81 2.18
N SER A 102 -7.01 9.22 3.21
CA SER A 102 -6.29 8.74 4.39
C SER A 102 -6.36 7.22 4.43
N GLY A 103 -5.28 6.59 4.88
CA GLY A 103 -5.21 5.15 4.98
C GLY A 103 -3.84 4.65 5.39
N ARG A 104 -3.49 3.46 4.90
CA ARG A 104 -2.21 2.82 5.19
C ARG A 104 -1.47 2.50 3.91
N ASP A 105 -0.22 2.93 3.86
CA ASP A 105 0.68 2.72 2.73
C ASP A 105 1.61 1.55 3.01
N TYR A 106 1.58 0.56 2.12
CA TYR A 106 2.47 -0.60 2.10
C TYR A 106 3.46 -0.42 0.96
N VAL A 107 4.72 -0.18 1.28
CA VAL A 107 5.75 0.08 0.27
C VAL A 107 6.58 -1.18 0.01
N ARG A 108 6.72 -1.54 -1.26
CA ARG A 108 7.62 -2.60 -1.75
C ARG A 108 8.44 -2.10 -2.92
N ASN A 109 9.75 -1.98 -2.74
CA ASN A 109 10.68 -1.56 -3.80
C ASN A 109 10.19 -0.31 -4.57
N GLY A 110 9.71 0.69 -3.85
CA GLY A 110 9.17 1.92 -4.44
C GLY A 110 7.73 1.85 -4.95
N SER A 111 7.08 0.69 -4.91
CA SER A 111 5.66 0.55 -5.22
C SER A 111 4.81 0.79 -3.99
N HIS A 112 3.71 1.53 -4.14
CA HIS A 112 2.79 1.89 -3.07
C HIS A 112 1.48 1.13 -3.19
N GLY A 113 1.19 0.26 -2.21
CA GLY A 113 -0.12 -0.37 -2.04
C GLY A 113 -0.89 0.37 -0.95
N LEU A 114 -2.00 1.02 -1.31
CA LEU A 114 -2.75 1.88 -0.41
C LEU A 114 -4.06 1.22 0.05
N VAL A 115 -4.15 0.92 1.33
CA VAL A 115 -5.44 0.56 1.97
C VAL A 115 -6.14 1.84 2.36
N ILE A 116 -7.24 2.16 1.67
CA ILE A 116 -7.99 3.39 1.88
C ILE A 116 -8.92 3.25 3.09
N GLU A 117 -8.78 4.12 4.07
CA GLU A 117 -9.70 4.25 5.20
C GLU A 117 -10.77 5.29 4.92
N THR A 118 -10.38 6.47 4.45
CA THR A 118 -11.30 7.56 4.08
C THR A 118 -10.92 8.18 2.75
N ILE A 119 -11.92 8.66 2.01
CA ILE A 119 -11.76 9.41 0.76
C ILE A 119 -12.76 10.55 0.71
N SER A 120 -12.31 11.73 0.31
CA SER A 120 -13.13 12.94 0.16
C SER A 120 -12.61 13.84 -0.96
N LYS A 121 -13.47 14.72 -1.49
CA LYS A 121 -13.08 15.81 -2.39
C LYS A 121 -12.53 17.00 -1.60
#